data_a88539ca11e3a17ab8195c4ab1bf8f69
#
_entry.id   a88539ca11e3a17ab8195c4ab1bf8f69
#
_cell.length_a   1.000
_cell.length_b   1.000
_cell.length_c   1.000
_cell.angle_alpha   90.00
_cell.angle_beta   90.00
_cell.angle_gamma   90.00
#
_symmetry.space_group_name_H-M   'P 1'
#
loop_
_entity.id
_entity.type
_entity.pdbx_description
1 polymer ?
#
loop_
_entity_poly.entity_id
_entity_poly.type
_entity_poly.pdbx_seq_one_letter_code
_entity_poly.pdbx_strand_id
1 'polypeptide(L)'
;MIAVIFEVVPHPDERQHYLDIAGKLRAELETIDGFVSIERFESLSQPGKILSLSFWRDEAAVREWRNREAHRAAQKAGRQTVFADYRLRVAQVLRDYGMNERHEVPDDSRAMHDRSGSAT
;
A
#
# COMPACT_ATOMS: atom_id res chain seq x y z
N MET A 1 4.16 -10.14 -7.70
CA MET A 1 3.52 -8.87 -7.27
C MET A 1 4.13 -8.39 -5.98
N ILE A 2 4.37 -7.11 -5.90
CA ILE A 2 5.00 -6.47 -4.73
C ILE A 2 3.96 -5.63 -3.99
N ALA A 3 3.98 -5.72 -2.67
CA ALA A 3 3.19 -4.85 -1.80
C ALA A 3 4.12 -3.84 -1.13
N VAL A 4 3.77 -2.58 -1.17
CA VAL A 4 4.46 -1.52 -0.42
C VAL A 4 3.53 -1.09 0.71
N ILE A 5 4.01 -1.30 1.93
CA ILE A 5 3.27 -1.09 3.16
C ILE A 5 3.90 0.11 3.86
N PHE A 6 3.23 1.24 3.79
CA PHE A 6 3.73 2.49 4.37
C PHE A 6 2.83 2.90 5.53
N GLU A 7 3.34 2.74 6.75
CA GLU A 7 2.66 3.17 7.96
C GLU A 7 3.20 4.54 8.34
N VAL A 8 2.34 5.53 8.52
CA VAL A 8 2.76 6.89 8.80
C VAL A 8 1.93 7.48 9.92
N VAL A 9 2.60 8.22 10.81
CA VAL A 9 1.95 9.03 11.83
C VAL A 9 2.29 10.47 11.52
N PRO A 10 1.42 11.21 10.84
CA PRO A 10 1.64 12.64 10.64
C PRO A 10 1.59 13.37 11.96
N HIS A 11 2.30 14.48 12.08
CA HIS A 11 2.04 15.40 13.19
C HIS A 11 0.56 15.79 13.14
N PRO A 12 -0.11 15.97 14.29
CA PRO A 12 -1.55 16.25 14.31
C PRO A 12 -1.95 17.43 13.42
N ASP A 13 -1.14 18.49 13.38
CA ASP A 13 -1.40 19.67 12.57
C ASP A 13 -1.13 19.46 11.08
N GLU A 14 -0.47 18.36 10.73
CA GLU A 14 -0.01 18.09 9.36
C GLU A 14 -0.80 16.98 8.65
N ARG A 15 -1.84 16.46 9.29
CA ARG A 15 -2.62 15.35 8.72
C ARG A 15 -3.20 15.73 7.36
N GLN A 16 -3.83 16.88 7.27
CA GLN A 16 -4.44 17.35 6.02
C GLN A 16 -3.36 17.61 4.97
N HIS A 17 -2.23 18.16 5.36
CA HIS A 17 -1.10 18.39 4.45
C HIS A 17 -0.60 17.06 3.86
N TYR A 18 -0.48 16.02 4.68
CA TYR A 18 -0.12 14.69 4.20
C TYR A 18 -1.11 14.18 3.16
N LEU A 19 -2.40 14.28 3.45
CA LEU A 19 -3.45 13.82 2.53
C LEU A 19 -3.45 14.59 1.22
N ASP A 20 -3.16 15.89 1.27
CA ASP A 20 -3.06 16.73 0.08
C ASP A 20 -1.87 16.32 -0.80
N ILE A 21 -0.71 16.10 -0.20
CA ILE A 21 0.48 15.62 -0.90
C ILE A 21 0.17 14.27 -1.56
N ALA A 22 -0.41 13.35 -0.80
CA ALA A 22 -0.76 12.03 -1.29
C ALA A 22 -1.73 12.09 -2.46
N GLY A 23 -2.71 12.97 -2.39
CA GLY A 23 -3.67 13.16 -3.48
C GLY A 23 -3.01 13.67 -4.76
N LYS A 24 -2.06 14.59 -4.63
CA LYS A 24 -1.33 15.14 -5.79
C LYS A 24 -0.46 14.08 -6.46
N LEU A 25 0.09 13.15 -5.69
CA LEU A 25 0.95 12.10 -6.23
C LEU A 25 0.17 11.00 -6.96
N ARG A 26 -1.13 10.90 -6.74
CA ARG A 26 -1.94 9.82 -7.32
C ARG A 26 -1.90 9.81 -8.84
N ALA A 27 -1.99 10.97 -9.47
CA ALA A 27 -1.93 11.06 -10.93
C ALA A 27 -0.59 10.58 -11.48
N GLU A 28 0.50 10.86 -10.78
CA GLU A 28 1.84 10.38 -11.13
C GLU A 28 1.93 8.86 -11.03
N LEU A 29 1.40 8.28 -9.97
CA LEU A 29 1.39 6.84 -9.75
C LEU A 29 0.75 6.10 -10.92
N GLU A 30 -0.37 6.61 -11.39
CA GLU A 30 -1.15 5.98 -12.44
C GLU A 30 -0.41 5.95 -13.78
N THR A 31 0.63 6.77 -13.97
CA THR A 31 1.43 6.77 -15.19
C THR A 31 2.52 5.72 -15.20
N ILE A 32 2.79 5.06 -14.10
CA ILE A 32 3.89 4.10 -14.00
C ILE A 32 3.43 2.73 -14.47
N ASP A 33 4.13 2.18 -15.47
CA ASP A 33 3.88 0.82 -15.93
C ASP A 33 4.19 -0.15 -14.78
N GLY A 34 3.22 -1.01 -14.49
CA GLY A 34 3.33 -1.95 -13.38
C GLY A 34 2.69 -1.48 -12.08
N PHE A 35 2.22 -0.24 -12.00
CA PHE A 35 1.40 0.19 -10.86
C PHE A 35 0.05 -0.54 -10.92
N VAL A 36 -0.38 -1.13 -9.80
CA VAL A 36 -1.64 -1.87 -9.75
C VAL A 36 -2.71 -1.07 -8.99
N SER A 37 -2.44 -0.72 -7.74
CA SER A 37 -3.43 -0.03 -6.93
C SER A 37 -2.80 0.62 -5.70
N ILE A 38 -3.53 1.57 -5.13
CA ILE A 38 -3.18 2.16 -3.85
C ILE A 38 -4.45 2.50 -3.09
N GLU A 39 -4.42 2.24 -1.80
CA GLU A 39 -5.52 2.59 -0.91
C GLU A 39 -4.96 2.96 0.46
N ARG A 40 -5.63 3.88 1.15
CA ARG A 40 -5.23 4.31 2.47
C ARG A 40 -6.26 3.90 3.50
N PHE A 41 -5.77 3.55 4.68
CA PHE A 41 -6.57 3.05 5.79
C PHE A 41 -6.17 3.78 7.06
N GLU A 42 -7.11 3.96 7.96
CA GLU A 42 -6.83 4.52 9.27
C GLU A 42 -6.80 3.39 10.31
N SER A 43 -5.83 3.44 11.21
CA SER A 43 -5.69 2.43 12.24
C SER A 43 -6.82 2.55 13.26
N LEU A 44 -7.44 1.41 13.59
CA LEU A 44 -8.47 1.37 14.63
C LEU A 44 -7.87 1.33 16.04
N SER A 45 -6.66 0.82 16.17
CA SER A 45 -6.00 0.67 17.46
C SER A 45 -5.08 1.84 17.82
N GLN A 46 -4.60 2.58 16.84
CA GLN A 46 -3.72 3.72 17.05
C GLN A 46 -4.25 4.93 16.31
N PRO A 47 -5.00 5.82 16.99
CA PRO A 47 -5.55 7.02 16.36
C PRO A 47 -4.44 7.88 15.73
N GLY A 48 -4.72 8.40 14.55
CA GLY A 48 -3.77 9.25 13.82
C GLY A 48 -2.77 8.51 12.95
N LYS A 49 -2.71 7.18 13.04
CA LYS A 49 -1.85 6.38 12.19
C LYS A 49 -2.58 6.00 10.91
N ILE A 50 -1.91 6.22 9.78
CA ILE A 50 -2.46 5.93 8.45
C ILE A 50 -1.59 4.88 7.77
N LEU A 51 -2.23 3.90 7.14
CA LEU A 51 -1.57 2.92 6.30
C LEU A 51 -1.83 3.26 4.85
N SER A 52 -0.77 3.41 4.07
CA SER A 52 -0.83 3.45 2.61
C SER A 52 -0.39 2.09 2.09
N LEU A 53 -1.28 1.39 1.43
CA LEU A 53 -1.03 0.06 0.90
C LEU A 53 -1.10 0.14 -0.61
N SER A 54 0.02 -0.16 -1.29
CA SER A 54 0.07 -0.15 -2.74
C SER A 54 0.58 -1.49 -3.26
N PHE A 55 0.09 -1.84 -4.45
CA PHE A 55 0.48 -3.08 -5.12
C PHE A 55 1.11 -2.76 -6.47
N TRP A 56 2.11 -3.54 -6.84
CA TRP A 56 2.94 -3.32 -8.01
C TRP A 56 3.27 -4.64 -8.69
N ARG A 57 3.37 -4.62 -10.01
CA ARG A 57 3.72 -5.84 -10.76
C ARG A 57 5.07 -6.40 -10.33
N ASP A 58 6.07 -5.54 -10.13
CA ASP A 58 7.44 -5.95 -9.83
C ASP A 58 8.22 -4.83 -9.13
N GLU A 59 9.44 -5.15 -8.71
CA GLU A 59 10.30 -4.18 -8.05
C GLU A 59 10.80 -3.07 -8.98
N ALA A 60 10.88 -3.34 -10.29
CA ALA A 60 11.30 -2.33 -11.24
C ALA A 60 10.31 -1.16 -11.26
N ALA A 61 9.00 -1.45 -11.19
CA ALA A 61 7.98 -0.42 -11.11
C ALA A 61 8.09 0.39 -9.82
N VAL A 62 8.33 -0.28 -8.69
CA VAL A 62 8.54 0.41 -7.40
C VAL A 62 9.77 1.32 -7.47
N ARG A 63 10.84 0.81 -8.09
CA ARG A 63 12.08 1.60 -8.25
C ARG A 63 11.83 2.85 -9.07
N GLU A 64 11.09 2.73 -10.17
CA GLU A 64 10.74 3.89 -10.99
C GLU A 64 9.99 4.94 -10.18
N TRP A 65 9.00 4.52 -9.41
CA TRP A 65 8.25 5.41 -8.53
C TRP A 65 9.16 6.09 -7.51
N ARG A 66 10.00 5.29 -6.83
CA ARG A 66 10.91 5.80 -5.81
C ARG A 66 11.84 6.88 -6.36
N ASN A 67 12.21 6.79 -7.62
CA ASN A 67 13.15 7.71 -8.26
C ASN A 67 12.48 8.87 -8.98
N ARG A 68 11.15 8.93 -9.00
CA ARG A 68 10.45 10.10 -9.54
C ARG A 68 10.74 11.33 -8.68
N GLU A 69 10.93 12.46 -9.34
CA GLU A 69 11.26 13.71 -8.67
C GLU A 69 10.17 14.14 -7.69
N ALA A 70 8.90 14.03 -8.10
CA ALA A 70 7.77 14.38 -7.24
C ALA A 70 7.74 13.54 -5.97
N HIS A 71 8.01 12.24 -6.09
CA HIS A 71 8.04 11.33 -4.94
C HIS A 71 9.19 11.70 -3.99
N ARG A 72 10.38 11.99 -4.53
CA ARG A 72 11.51 12.39 -3.71
C ARG A 72 11.27 13.71 -2.98
N ALA A 73 10.64 14.66 -3.66
CA ALA A 73 10.28 15.94 -3.04
C ALA A 73 9.28 15.73 -1.91
N ALA A 74 8.28 14.88 -2.11
CA ALA A 74 7.30 14.56 -1.08
C ALA A 74 7.92 13.86 0.12
N GLN A 75 8.86 12.92 -0.11
CA GLN A 75 9.58 12.25 0.96
C GLN A 75 10.39 13.25 1.80
N LYS A 76 11.06 14.17 1.14
CA LYS A 76 11.88 15.19 1.81
C LYS A 76 11.00 16.07 2.70
N ALA A 77 9.88 16.56 2.17
CA ALA A 77 8.93 17.37 2.94
C ALA A 77 8.37 16.58 4.12
N GLY A 78 8.01 15.31 3.89
CA GLY A 78 7.48 14.44 4.94
C GLY A 78 8.43 14.27 6.10
N ARG A 79 9.69 13.93 5.81
CA ARG A 79 10.70 13.72 6.86
C ARG A 79 11.04 15.00 7.61
N GLN A 80 10.96 16.16 6.95
CA GLN A 80 11.35 17.42 7.57
C GLN A 80 10.24 18.03 8.44
N THR A 81 8.99 17.95 8.01
CA THR A 81 7.93 18.72 8.67
C THR A 81 6.61 17.99 8.89
N VAL A 82 6.32 16.95 8.12
CA VAL A 82 4.99 16.34 8.09
C VAL A 82 4.88 15.14 9.00
N PHE A 83 5.89 14.26 9.03
CA PHE A 83 5.82 12.99 9.72
C PHE A 83 6.38 13.08 11.14
N ALA A 84 5.59 12.62 12.12
CA ALA A 84 6.10 12.34 13.45
C ALA A 84 6.85 11.00 13.46
N ASP A 85 6.37 10.03 12.69
CA ASP A 85 7.00 8.72 12.56
C ASP A 85 6.52 8.05 11.28
N TYR A 86 7.30 7.10 10.77
CA TYR A 86 6.86 6.25 9.67
C TYR A 86 7.67 4.96 9.64
N ARG A 87 7.07 3.95 9.01
CA ARG A 87 7.74 2.68 8.69
C ARG A 87 7.31 2.20 7.33
N LEU A 88 8.27 1.83 6.51
CA LEU A 88 8.01 1.33 5.17
C LEU A 88 8.52 -0.10 5.04
N ARG A 89 7.66 -0.96 4.53
CA ARG A 89 8.04 -2.34 4.22
C ARG A 89 7.68 -2.62 2.77
N VAL A 90 8.59 -3.32 2.09
CA VAL A 90 8.36 -3.81 0.73
C VAL A 90 8.31 -5.33 0.84
N ALA A 91 7.24 -5.94 0.36
CA ALA A 91 7.02 -7.36 0.55
C ALA A 91 6.61 -8.03 -0.76
N GLN A 92 7.05 -9.26 -0.95
CA GLN A 92 6.60 -10.10 -2.06
C GLN A 92 5.25 -10.72 -1.67
N VAL A 93 4.25 -10.57 -2.52
CA VAL A 93 2.97 -11.25 -2.33
C VAL A 93 3.13 -12.70 -2.75
N LEU A 94 3.01 -13.61 -1.80
CA LEU A 94 3.16 -15.04 -2.07
C LEU A 94 1.90 -15.63 -2.67
N ARG A 95 0.75 -15.22 -2.20
CA ARG A 95 -0.56 -15.66 -2.67
C ARG A 95 -1.54 -14.51 -2.59
N ASP A 96 -2.43 -14.47 -3.56
CA ASP A 96 -3.49 -13.46 -3.60
C ASP A 96 -4.78 -14.17 -4.03
N TYR A 97 -5.72 -14.29 -3.12
CA TYR A 97 -7.00 -14.93 -3.40
C TYR A 97 -8.09 -14.29 -2.56
N GLY A 98 -9.30 -14.41 -3.04
CA GLY A 98 -10.47 -13.86 -2.38
C GLY A 98 -11.59 -14.90 -2.30
N MET A 99 -12.77 -14.44 -1.93
CA MET A 99 -13.94 -15.32 -1.83
C MET A 99 -14.28 -15.95 -3.17
N ASN A 100 -14.13 -15.21 -4.26
CA ASN A 100 -14.51 -15.66 -5.60
C ASN A 100 -13.33 -15.92 -6.53
N GLU A 101 -12.18 -15.31 -6.28
CA GLU A 101 -10.96 -15.52 -7.05
C GLU A 101 -10.08 -16.49 -6.29
N ARG A 102 -10.08 -17.74 -6.75
CA ARG A 102 -9.58 -18.88 -5.98
C ARG A 102 -8.35 -19.56 -6.57
N HIS A 103 -7.69 -18.98 -7.56
CA HIS A 103 -6.54 -19.60 -8.23
C HIS A 103 -5.39 -19.94 -7.29
N GLU A 104 -5.08 -19.06 -6.36
CA GLU A 104 -3.92 -19.18 -5.52
C GLU A 104 -4.21 -19.71 -4.12
N VAL A 105 -5.42 -20.19 -3.92
CA VAL A 105 -5.80 -20.78 -2.63
C VAL A 105 -4.90 -21.99 -2.36
N PRO A 106 -4.30 -22.10 -1.17
CA PRO A 106 -3.52 -23.29 -0.81
C PRO A 106 -4.36 -24.56 -0.89
N ASP A 107 -3.75 -25.66 -1.31
CA ASP A 107 -4.47 -26.92 -1.51
C ASP A 107 -5.19 -27.41 -0.24
N ASP A 108 -4.57 -27.24 0.91
CA ASP A 108 -5.17 -27.60 2.19
C ASP A 108 -6.43 -26.80 2.47
N SER A 109 -6.41 -25.48 2.21
CA SER A 109 -7.58 -24.63 2.40
C SER A 109 -8.66 -24.91 1.38
N ARG A 110 -8.29 -25.18 0.13
CA ARG A 110 -9.22 -25.54 -0.93
C ARG A 110 -9.96 -26.82 -0.57
N ALA A 111 -9.25 -27.83 -0.11
CA ALA A 111 -9.84 -29.10 0.28
C ALA A 111 -10.87 -28.94 1.40
N MET A 112 -10.60 -28.06 2.34
CA MET A 112 -11.52 -27.78 3.45
C MET A 112 -12.81 -27.09 2.98
N HIS A 113 -12.68 -26.02 2.20
CA HIS A 113 -13.83 -25.20 1.81
C HIS A 113 -14.65 -25.82 0.69
N ASP A 114 -13.99 -26.41 -0.31
CA ASP A 114 -14.68 -27.01 -1.45
C ASP A 114 -15.44 -28.26 -1.04
N ARG A 115 -14.88 -29.05 -0.14
CA ARG A 115 -15.51 -30.29 0.35
C ARG A 115 -16.80 -30.00 1.11
N SER A 116 -16.81 -28.96 1.92
CA SER A 116 -17.99 -28.63 2.74
C SER A 116 -19.11 -28.02 1.91
N GLY A 117 -18.82 -27.58 0.70
CA GLY A 117 -19.77 -26.84 -0.10
C GLY A 117 -20.11 -25.47 0.49
N SER A 118 -19.37 -25.05 1.48
CA SER A 118 -19.60 -23.82 2.19
C SER A 118 -18.95 -22.65 1.47
N ALA A 119 -19.63 -21.51 1.46
CA ALA A 119 -19.12 -20.28 0.90
C ALA A 119 -18.31 -19.46 1.90
N THR A 120 -18.09 -19.94 3.06
CA THR A 120 -17.37 -19.21 4.10
C THR A 120 -15.90 -18.99 3.81
#